data_3c5c7f694bd06ac1c104f2e33763a9ef
#
_entry.id   3c5c7f694bd06ac1c104f2e33763a9ef
#
_cell.length_a   1.000
_cell.length_b   1.000
_cell.length_c   1.000
_cell.angle_alpha   90.00
_cell.angle_beta   90.00
_cell.angle_gamma   90.00
#
_symmetry.space_group_name_H-M   'P 1'
#
loop_
_entity.id
_entity.type
_entity.pdbx_description
1 polymer ?
#
loop_
_entity_poly.entity_id
_entity_poly.type
_entity_poly.pdbx_seq_one_letter_code
_entity_poly.pdbx_strand_id
1 'polypeptide(L)'
;MCIRDSSKGIPVTQTKSKPWSTDENLFHISYEAGILEDPNTTPPADMWKLTQAPEQAPNDPEHISIEFTKGIPTRLIVPATGKEYTDACDVFLELNALARKHGIGRVDIVENRFIGVKSRGCYESPGATILRAAHIDLEGLTLDREVRRIRDQIVTTKLSEILYYGFFFSPESQYVRSCIPVSYTHLTLPTKRIVQ
;
A
#
# COMPACT_ATOMS: atom_id res chain seq x y z
N MET A 1 -24.93 -8.16 4.66
CA MET A 1 -24.87 -9.61 4.36
C MET A 1 -25.88 -9.93 3.26
N CYS A 2 -25.45 -10.51 2.17
CA CYS A 2 -26.30 -10.74 1.03
C CYS A 2 -27.08 -12.08 1.19
N ILE A 3 -28.27 -12.02 1.78
CA ILE A 3 -29.18 -13.18 1.96
C ILE A 3 -29.48 -13.83 0.60
N ARG A 4 -29.54 -13.01 -0.47
CA ARG A 4 -29.79 -13.46 -1.82
C ARG A 4 -28.68 -14.38 -2.35
N ASP A 5 -27.42 -14.07 -2.07
CA ASP A 5 -26.27 -14.86 -2.55
C ASP A 5 -26.26 -16.23 -1.86
N SER A 6 -26.45 -16.25 -0.54
CA SER A 6 -26.56 -17.49 0.23
C SER A 6 -27.71 -18.37 -0.26
N SER A 7 -28.86 -17.77 -0.64
CA SER A 7 -30.01 -18.52 -1.18
C SER A 7 -29.76 -19.14 -2.55
N LYS A 8 -28.71 -18.69 -3.26
CA LYS A 8 -28.28 -19.19 -4.57
C LYS A 8 -27.05 -20.11 -4.50
N GLY A 9 -26.61 -20.46 -3.28
CA GLY A 9 -25.44 -21.31 -3.07
C GLY A 9 -24.11 -20.61 -3.37
N ILE A 10 -24.10 -19.28 -3.50
CA ILE A 10 -22.88 -18.50 -3.66
C ILE A 10 -22.22 -18.38 -2.28
N PRO A 11 -20.94 -18.78 -2.14
CA PRO A 11 -20.26 -18.69 -0.85
C PRO A 11 -20.11 -17.24 -0.42
N VAL A 12 -20.49 -16.95 0.83
CA VAL A 12 -20.39 -15.63 1.44
C VAL A 12 -19.44 -15.73 2.63
N THR A 13 -18.38 -14.93 2.62
CA THR A 13 -17.35 -14.93 3.66
C THR A 13 -17.74 -14.12 4.89
N GLN A 14 -18.66 -13.17 4.74
CA GLN A 14 -19.18 -12.33 5.82
C GLN A 14 -20.15 -13.12 6.69
N THR A 15 -19.92 -13.10 7.99
CA THR A 15 -20.77 -13.78 8.99
C THR A 15 -21.28 -12.79 10.03
N LYS A 16 -22.26 -13.21 10.86
CA LYS A 16 -22.71 -12.40 12.00
C LYS A 16 -21.60 -12.16 13.03
N SER A 17 -20.63 -13.07 13.13
CA SER A 17 -19.47 -12.95 14.03
C SER A 17 -18.35 -12.09 13.45
N LYS A 18 -18.33 -11.87 12.11
CA LYS A 18 -17.38 -11.01 11.40
C LYS A 18 -18.14 -10.02 10.53
N PRO A 19 -18.78 -9.02 11.15
CA PRO A 19 -19.76 -8.15 10.50
C PRO A 19 -19.11 -6.95 9.81
N TRP A 20 -18.07 -7.17 9.02
CA TRP A 20 -17.42 -6.17 8.18
C TRP A 20 -17.24 -6.69 6.75
N SER A 21 -17.13 -5.79 5.80
CA SER A 21 -16.78 -6.10 4.41
C SER A 21 -15.26 -6.20 4.25
N THR A 22 -14.81 -7.04 3.35
CA THR A 22 -13.38 -7.22 3.05
C THR A 22 -13.18 -7.26 1.54
N ASP A 23 -12.31 -6.40 1.02
CA ASP A 23 -11.83 -6.41 -0.35
C ASP A 23 -10.32 -6.62 -0.38
N GLU A 24 -9.88 -7.53 -1.25
CA GLU A 24 -8.50 -7.99 -1.31
C GLU A 24 -7.97 -7.91 -2.74
N ASN A 25 -6.76 -7.38 -2.90
CA ASN A 25 -6.02 -7.39 -4.15
C ASN A 25 -4.52 -7.61 -3.89
N LEU A 26 -3.69 -7.52 -4.95
CA LEU A 26 -2.25 -7.75 -4.85
C LEU A 26 -1.56 -6.79 -3.87
N PHE A 27 -2.02 -5.54 -3.75
CA PHE A 27 -1.36 -4.50 -2.97
C PHE A 27 -1.85 -4.40 -1.53
N HIS A 28 -3.13 -4.67 -1.27
CA HIS A 28 -3.71 -4.42 0.05
C HIS A 28 -4.99 -5.22 0.29
N ILE A 29 -5.38 -5.24 1.56
CA ILE A 29 -6.74 -5.61 1.99
C ILE A 29 -7.39 -4.37 2.60
N SER A 30 -8.65 -4.13 2.26
CA SER A 30 -9.52 -3.17 2.93
C SER A 30 -10.58 -3.86 3.78
N TYR A 31 -10.89 -3.27 4.93
CA TYR A 31 -11.96 -3.67 5.83
C TYR A 31 -12.85 -2.48 6.08
N GLU A 32 -14.14 -2.62 5.81
CA GLU A 32 -15.11 -1.54 5.87
C GLU A 32 -16.45 -2.02 6.43
N ALA A 33 -17.33 -1.07 6.76
CA ALA A 33 -18.72 -1.29 7.16
C ALA A 33 -18.92 -2.06 8.48
N GLY A 34 -20.17 -2.30 8.82
CA GLY A 34 -20.57 -3.04 10.02
C GLY A 34 -20.11 -2.38 11.30
N ILE A 35 -19.37 -3.10 12.14
CA ILE A 35 -18.86 -2.58 13.42
C ILE A 35 -17.87 -1.42 13.26
N LEU A 36 -17.24 -1.29 12.10
CA LEU A 36 -16.27 -0.23 11.81
C LEU A 36 -16.93 1.14 11.56
N GLU A 37 -18.24 1.17 11.36
CA GLU A 37 -19.00 2.42 11.23
C GLU A 37 -19.05 3.22 12.54
N ASP A 38 -18.95 2.54 13.69
CA ASP A 38 -18.80 3.19 14.99
C ASP A 38 -17.31 3.58 15.22
N PRO A 39 -16.98 4.88 15.26
CA PRO A 39 -15.61 5.33 15.45
C PRO A 39 -15.04 4.98 16.83
N ASN A 40 -15.89 4.65 17.82
CA ASN A 40 -15.44 4.22 19.15
C ASN A 40 -15.05 2.73 19.19
N THR A 41 -15.41 1.96 18.17
CA THR A 41 -15.08 0.54 18.11
C THR A 41 -13.65 0.33 17.63
N THR A 42 -12.79 -0.24 18.47
CA THR A 42 -11.45 -0.67 18.06
C THR A 42 -11.58 -1.88 17.10
N PRO A 43 -10.86 -1.88 15.96
CA PRO A 43 -10.85 -3.02 15.06
C PRO A 43 -10.46 -4.31 15.81
N PRO A 44 -11.23 -5.41 15.68
CA PRO A 44 -10.90 -6.67 16.33
C PRO A 44 -9.54 -7.21 15.92
N ALA A 45 -8.79 -7.80 16.86
CA ALA A 45 -7.46 -8.32 16.59
C ALA A 45 -7.44 -9.40 15.50
N ASP A 46 -8.50 -10.21 15.39
CA ASP A 46 -8.66 -11.26 14.39
C ASP A 46 -9.16 -10.77 13.01
N MET A 47 -9.39 -9.47 12.87
CA MET A 47 -9.74 -8.86 11.58
C MET A 47 -8.55 -8.82 10.63
N TRP A 48 -7.36 -8.54 11.17
CA TRP A 48 -6.14 -8.37 10.41
C TRP A 48 -5.62 -9.71 9.88
N LYS A 49 -5.48 -9.84 8.54
CA LYS A 49 -5.11 -11.10 7.88
C LYS A 49 -3.67 -11.13 7.38
N LEU A 50 -3.12 -9.97 6.99
CA LEU A 50 -1.82 -9.90 6.33
C LEU A 50 -0.67 -9.59 7.29
N THR A 51 -0.93 -8.98 8.43
CA THR A 51 0.13 -8.51 9.33
C THR A 51 -0.03 -9.08 10.73
N GLN A 52 1.07 -9.32 11.40
CA GLN A 52 1.09 -9.59 12.85
C GLN A 52 0.73 -8.32 13.63
N ALA A 53 0.22 -8.49 14.83
CA ALA A 53 0.09 -7.38 15.76
C ALA A 53 1.48 -6.82 16.09
N PRO A 54 1.66 -5.49 16.19
CA PRO A 54 2.96 -4.89 16.50
C PRO A 54 3.59 -5.44 17.79
N GLU A 55 2.76 -5.80 18.77
CA GLU A 55 3.19 -6.38 20.05
C GLU A 55 3.77 -7.81 19.90
N GLN A 56 3.48 -8.47 18.79
CA GLN A 56 3.97 -9.83 18.47
C GLN A 56 5.13 -9.79 17.47
N ALA A 57 5.45 -8.61 16.93
CA ALA A 57 6.55 -8.46 15.99
C ALA A 57 7.91 -8.71 16.68
N PRO A 58 8.92 -9.21 15.94
CA PRO A 58 10.27 -9.37 16.48
C PRO A 58 10.83 -8.03 16.95
N ASN A 59 11.58 -8.06 18.06
CA ASN A 59 12.31 -6.87 18.55
C ASN A 59 13.60 -6.62 17.76
N ASP A 60 14.16 -7.66 17.15
CA ASP A 60 15.38 -7.53 16.37
C ASP A 60 15.09 -6.93 15.00
N PRO A 61 15.82 -5.88 14.58
CA PRO A 61 15.67 -5.28 13.28
C PRO A 61 16.14 -6.23 12.17
N GLU A 62 15.44 -6.19 11.04
CA GLU A 62 15.84 -6.93 9.85
C GLU A 62 16.25 -5.96 8.74
N HIS A 63 17.50 -6.06 8.29
CA HIS A 63 18.05 -5.21 7.24
C HIS A 63 17.76 -5.79 5.87
N ILE A 64 17.27 -4.97 4.96
CA ILE A 64 17.06 -5.31 3.56
C ILE A 64 17.66 -4.23 2.65
N SER A 65 17.97 -4.63 1.42
CA SER A 65 18.44 -3.70 0.38
C SER A 65 17.51 -3.77 -0.80
N ILE A 66 16.99 -2.62 -1.26
CA ILE A 66 16.16 -2.52 -2.44
C ILE A 66 16.90 -1.65 -3.46
N GLU A 67 17.11 -2.21 -4.66
CA GLU A 67 17.72 -1.47 -5.78
C GLU A 67 16.61 -0.93 -6.68
N PHE A 68 16.76 0.33 -7.09
CA PHE A 68 15.83 0.99 -7.99
C PHE A 68 16.52 1.42 -9.27
N THR A 69 15.86 1.22 -10.40
CA THR A 69 16.29 1.73 -11.71
C THR A 69 15.20 2.63 -12.27
N LYS A 70 15.49 3.90 -12.46
CA LYS A 70 14.50 4.90 -12.92
C LYS A 70 13.21 4.89 -12.08
N GLY A 71 13.35 4.78 -10.77
CA GLY A 71 12.22 4.74 -9.83
C GLY A 71 11.48 3.40 -9.72
N ILE A 72 11.87 2.38 -10.49
CA ILE A 72 11.26 1.05 -10.45
C ILE A 72 12.12 0.14 -9.57
N PRO A 73 11.56 -0.59 -8.58
CA PRO A 73 12.30 -1.57 -7.81
C PRO A 73 12.69 -2.74 -8.71
N THR A 74 13.99 -3.01 -8.81
CA THR A 74 14.54 -4.04 -9.71
C THR A 74 15.19 -5.21 -8.99
N ARG A 75 15.51 -5.06 -7.71
CA ARG A 75 16.14 -6.13 -6.93
C ARG A 75 15.90 -5.93 -5.44
N LEU A 76 15.62 -7.02 -4.76
CA LEU A 76 15.58 -7.11 -3.30
C LEU A 76 16.67 -8.05 -2.82
N ILE A 77 17.44 -7.65 -1.84
CA ILE A 77 18.45 -8.47 -1.16
C ILE A 77 18.07 -8.56 0.31
N VAL A 78 18.02 -9.78 0.83
CA VAL A 78 17.74 -10.07 2.24
C VAL A 78 19.00 -10.69 2.86
N PRO A 79 19.89 -9.90 3.46
CA PRO A 79 21.19 -10.38 3.96
C PRO A 79 21.08 -11.49 5.00
N ALA A 80 20.04 -11.46 5.84
CA ALA A 80 19.79 -12.48 6.87
C ALA A 80 19.63 -13.90 6.30
N THR A 81 19.12 -14.02 5.07
CA THR A 81 18.93 -15.31 4.39
C THR A 81 19.90 -15.54 3.23
N GLY A 82 20.63 -14.50 2.82
CA GLY A 82 21.47 -14.49 1.62
C GLY A 82 20.69 -14.57 0.31
N LYS A 83 19.36 -14.40 0.35
CA LYS A 83 18.51 -14.49 -0.84
C LYS A 83 18.43 -13.15 -1.58
N GLU A 84 18.29 -13.27 -2.88
CA GLU A 84 18.11 -12.16 -3.80
C GLU A 84 16.91 -12.45 -4.72
N TYR A 85 16.12 -11.41 -5.01
CA TYR A 85 14.95 -11.47 -5.84
C TYR A 85 15.03 -10.39 -6.92
N THR A 86 14.78 -10.74 -8.17
CA THR A 86 14.83 -9.83 -9.33
C THR A 86 13.54 -9.84 -10.15
N ASP A 87 12.71 -10.84 -9.97
CA ASP A 87 11.35 -10.82 -10.52
C ASP A 87 10.46 -9.89 -9.70
N ALA A 88 9.67 -9.04 -10.36
CA ALA A 88 8.86 -8.03 -9.69
C ALA A 88 7.81 -8.63 -8.75
N CYS A 89 7.23 -9.77 -9.11
CA CYS A 89 6.25 -10.47 -8.29
C CYS A 89 6.93 -11.06 -7.05
N ASP A 90 8.08 -11.72 -7.22
CA ASP A 90 8.83 -12.32 -6.12
C ASP A 90 9.35 -11.25 -5.13
N VAL A 91 9.84 -10.11 -5.64
CA VAL A 91 10.21 -8.95 -4.82
C VAL A 91 9.02 -8.50 -3.96
N PHE A 92 7.85 -8.36 -4.57
CA PHE A 92 6.66 -7.89 -3.85
C PHE A 92 6.14 -8.91 -2.83
N LEU A 93 6.14 -10.19 -3.18
CA LEU A 93 5.74 -11.28 -2.27
C LEU A 93 6.67 -11.39 -1.06
N GLU A 94 7.98 -11.29 -1.26
CA GLU A 94 8.94 -11.31 -0.16
C GLU A 94 8.81 -10.07 0.73
N LEU A 95 8.63 -8.88 0.16
CA LEU A 95 8.35 -7.67 0.93
C LEU A 95 7.06 -7.76 1.74
N ASN A 96 6.02 -8.39 1.19
CA ASN A 96 4.81 -8.70 1.96
C ASN A 96 5.09 -9.64 3.13
N ALA A 97 5.91 -10.68 2.93
CA ALA A 97 6.26 -11.62 3.99
C ALA A 97 7.06 -10.96 5.12
N LEU A 98 8.05 -10.14 4.76
CA LEU A 98 8.87 -9.37 5.72
C LEU A 98 8.03 -8.36 6.50
N ALA A 99 7.22 -7.55 5.80
CA ALA A 99 6.36 -6.58 6.45
C ALA A 99 5.31 -7.23 7.35
N ARG A 100 4.74 -8.37 6.94
CA ARG A 100 3.83 -9.18 7.75
C ARG A 100 4.49 -9.56 9.08
N LYS A 101 5.72 -10.09 9.03
CA LYS A 101 6.51 -10.51 10.19
C LYS A 101 6.75 -9.36 11.18
N HIS A 102 6.97 -8.16 10.66
CA HIS A 102 7.29 -6.98 11.46
C HIS A 102 6.08 -6.09 11.79
N GLY A 103 4.86 -6.54 11.51
CA GLY A 103 3.63 -5.79 11.82
C GLY A 103 3.48 -4.48 11.05
N ILE A 104 4.12 -4.38 9.87
CA ILE A 104 4.15 -3.16 9.05
C ILE A 104 2.97 -3.13 8.08
N GLY A 105 2.33 -1.96 7.93
CA GLY A 105 1.39 -1.69 6.86
C GLY A 105 -0.08 -1.56 7.26
N ARG A 106 -0.40 -1.50 8.55
CA ARG A 106 -1.78 -1.23 9.02
C ARG A 106 -2.10 0.26 8.99
N VAL A 107 -3.31 0.56 8.59
CA VAL A 107 -3.87 1.93 8.63
C VAL A 107 -5.33 1.85 9.05
N ASP A 108 -5.74 2.74 9.95
CA ASP A 108 -7.14 2.96 10.36
C ASP A 108 -7.44 4.44 10.17
N ILE A 109 -8.28 4.79 9.21
CA ILE A 109 -8.54 6.17 8.81
C ILE A 109 -10.02 6.43 8.56
N VAL A 110 -10.40 7.69 8.74
CA VAL A 110 -11.69 8.21 8.28
C VAL A 110 -11.45 9.06 7.03
N GLU A 111 -12.08 8.67 5.95
CA GLU A 111 -11.97 9.30 4.63
C GLU A 111 -13.30 9.89 4.15
N ASN A 112 -13.27 10.65 3.06
CA ASN A 112 -14.45 11.17 2.41
C ASN A 112 -14.74 10.35 1.15
N ARG A 113 -15.97 9.85 1.00
CA ARG A 113 -16.44 9.30 -0.25
C ARG A 113 -16.60 10.41 -1.31
N PHE A 114 -16.70 10.05 -2.58
CA PHE A 114 -16.90 11.00 -3.69
C PHE A 114 -18.04 12.00 -3.44
N ILE A 115 -19.12 11.54 -2.85
CA ILE A 115 -20.29 12.37 -2.50
C ILE A 115 -20.13 13.17 -1.19
N GLY A 116 -18.95 13.16 -0.56
CA GLY A 116 -18.64 13.89 0.66
C GLY A 116 -19.03 13.21 1.97
N VAL A 117 -19.62 12.02 1.94
CA VAL A 117 -19.97 11.25 3.15
C VAL A 117 -18.69 10.69 3.76
N LYS A 118 -18.58 10.79 5.09
CA LYS A 118 -17.48 10.16 5.85
C LYS A 118 -17.62 8.64 5.85
N SER A 119 -16.49 7.95 5.70
CA SER A 119 -16.41 6.50 5.79
C SER A 119 -15.13 6.12 6.50
N ARG A 120 -15.20 5.17 7.43
CA ARG A 120 -14.01 4.59 8.07
C ARG A 120 -13.57 3.37 7.30
N GLY A 121 -12.28 3.28 7.02
CA GLY A 121 -11.65 2.11 6.43
C GLY A 121 -10.41 1.71 7.22
N CYS A 122 -10.24 0.41 7.39
CA CYS A 122 -9.02 -0.18 7.90
C CYS A 122 -8.32 -0.90 6.74
N TYR A 123 -7.01 -0.75 6.65
CA TYR A 123 -6.24 -1.25 5.50
C TYR A 123 -4.98 -1.97 5.97
N GLU A 124 -4.57 -2.98 5.22
CA GLU A 124 -3.26 -3.62 5.33
C GLU A 124 -2.55 -3.56 3.98
N SER A 125 -1.40 -2.91 3.94
CA SER A 125 -0.58 -2.74 2.72
C SER A 125 0.89 -3.02 3.03
N PRO A 126 1.25 -4.26 3.42
CA PRO A 126 2.56 -4.54 3.99
C PRO A 126 3.73 -4.22 3.05
N GLY A 127 3.88 -4.91 1.94
CA GLY A 127 5.00 -4.72 1.00
C GLY A 127 4.98 -3.34 0.33
N ALA A 128 3.79 -2.81 0.02
CA ALA A 128 3.66 -1.48 -0.55
C ALA A 128 4.14 -0.38 0.41
N THR A 129 3.96 -0.56 1.72
CA THR A 129 4.44 0.37 2.74
C THR A 129 5.96 0.43 2.77
N ILE A 130 6.65 -0.72 2.72
CA ILE A 130 8.12 -0.77 2.64
C ILE A 130 8.61 -0.10 1.36
N LEU A 131 8.04 -0.47 0.20
CA LEU A 131 8.43 0.12 -1.09
C LEU A 131 8.23 1.63 -1.09
N ARG A 132 7.09 2.11 -0.59
CA ARG A 132 6.80 3.54 -0.51
C ARG A 132 7.81 4.27 0.38
N ALA A 133 8.15 3.73 1.54
CA ALA A 133 9.11 4.34 2.46
C ALA A 133 10.49 4.45 1.80
N ALA A 134 10.99 3.36 1.22
CA ALA A 134 12.27 3.32 0.52
C ALA A 134 12.32 4.28 -0.67
N HIS A 135 11.24 4.33 -1.46
CA HIS A 135 11.14 5.16 -2.64
C HIS A 135 11.13 6.66 -2.28
N ILE A 136 10.33 7.07 -1.29
CA ILE A 136 10.26 8.48 -0.85
C ILE A 136 11.62 8.97 -0.32
N ASP A 137 12.32 8.13 0.40
CA ASP A 137 13.62 8.46 0.94
C ASP A 137 14.67 8.61 -0.19
N LEU A 138 14.64 7.70 -1.16
CA LEU A 138 15.46 7.79 -2.37
C LEU A 138 15.18 9.07 -3.18
N GLU A 139 13.91 9.43 -3.33
CA GLU A 139 13.51 10.67 -3.99
C GLU A 139 14.06 11.91 -3.29
N GLY A 140 14.14 11.88 -1.95
CA GLY A 140 14.75 12.94 -1.17
C GLY A 140 16.22 13.19 -1.52
N LEU A 141 16.93 12.14 -1.91
CA LEU A 141 18.33 12.19 -2.28
C LEU A 141 18.55 12.58 -3.76
N THR A 142 17.65 12.18 -4.63
CA THR A 142 17.92 12.14 -6.09
C THR A 142 17.11 13.12 -6.91
N LEU A 143 15.91 13.52 -6.48
CA LEU A 143 15.08 14.45 -7.23
C LEU A 143 15.47 15.90 -6.99
N ASP A 144 15.40 16.70 -8.05
CA ASP A 144 15.46 18.15 -7.91
C ASP A 144 14.36 18.66 -6.97
N ARG A 145 14.72 19.63 -6.13
CA ARG A 145 13.84 20.17 -5.10
C ARG A 145 12.53 20.74 -5.65
N GLU A 146 12.61 21.52 -6.73
CA GLU A 146 11.41 22.19 -7.27
C GLU A 146 10.55 21.21 -8.08
N VAL A 147 11.18 20.28 -8.81
CA VAL A 147 10.47 19.19 -9.50
C VAL A 147 9.70 18.34 -8.48
N ARG A 148 10.32 17.98 -7.35
CA ARG A 148 9.67 17.23 -6.28
C ARG A 148 8.48 17.99 -5.70
N ARG A 149 8.63 19.29 -5.44
CA ARG A 149 7.55 20.16 -4.91
C ARG A 149 6.36 20.20 -5.85
N ILE A 150 6.58 20.44 -7.14
CA ILE A 150 5.51 20.48 -8.15
C ILE A 150 4.83 19.13 -8.24
N ARG A 151 5.60 18.04 -8.29
CA ARG A 151 5.05 16.68 -8.33
C ARG A 151 4.18 16.40 -7.10
N ASP A 152 4.67 16.67 -5.91
CA ASP A 152 3.94 16.37 -4.65
C ASP A 152 2.66 17.19 -4.54
N GLN A 153 2.70 18.47 -4.92
CA GLN A 153 1.53 19.35 -4.84
C GLN A 153 0.47 19.05 -5.90
N ILE A 154 0.87 18.74 -7.12
CA ILE A 154 -0.04 18.62 -8.25
C ILE A 154 -0.24 17.15 -8.64
N VAL A 155 0.86 16.48 -9.02
CA VAL A 155 0.77 15.14 -9.63
C VAL A 155 0.30 14.12 -8.61
N THR A 156 0.92 14.06 -7.43
CA THR A 156 0.57 13.07 -6.41
C THR A 156 -0.86 13.25 -5.92
N THR A 157 -1.25 14.48 -5.61
CA THR A 157 -2.61 14.79 -5.12
C THR A 157 -3.65 14.46 -6.19
N LYS A 158 -3.46 14.95 -7.42
CA LYS A 158 -4.41 14.72 -8.51
C LYS A 158 -4.49 13.27 -8.95
N LEU A 159 -3.36 12.56 -9.00
CA LEU A 159 -3.36 11.14 -9.33
C LEU A 159 -4.10 10.32 -8.27
N SER A 160 -3.91 10.63 -6.99
CA SER A 160 -4.64 9.97 -5.90
C SER A 160 -6.14 10.16 -6.01
N GLU A 161 -6.61 11.38 -6.29
CA GLU A 161 -8.04 11.69 -6.52
C GLU A 161 -8.58 10.91 -7.74
N ILE A 162 -7.84 10.92 -8.85
CA ILE A 162 -8.22 10.22 -10.09
C ILE A 162 -8.38 8.72 -9.86
N LEU A 163 -7.43 8.11 -9.14
CA LEU A 163 -7.47 6.68 -8.82
C LEU A 163 -8.63 6.37 -7.87
N TYR A 164 -8.79 7.15 -6.83
CA TYR A 164 -9.86 6.97 -5.84
C TYR A 164 -11.26 7.07 -6.45
N TYR A 165 -11.46 8.02 -7.38
CA TYR A 165 -12.75 8.25 -8.05
C TYR A 165 -12.99 7.35 -9.27
N GLY A 166 -12.04 6.49 -9.61
CA GLY A 166 -12.17 5.57 -10.76
C GLY A 166 -11.99 6.23 -12.12
N PHE A 167 -11.34 7.39 -12.21
CA PHE A 167 -11.15 8.15 -13.45
C PHE A 167 -9.82 7.81 -14.17
N PHE A 168 -9.30 6.60 -13.98
CA PHE A 168 -8.02 6.17 -14.54
C PHE A 168 -7.93 6.35 -16.08
N PHE A 169 -9.02 6.18 -16.80
CA PHE A 169 -9.07 6.28 -18.27
C PHE A 169 -9.48 7.68 -18.78
N SER A 170 -9.62 8.66 -17.90
CA SER A 170 -9.96 10.04 -18.29
C SER A 170 -8.78 10.76 -18.97
N PRO A 171 -9.05 11.79 -19.81
CA PRO A 171 -7.99 12.64 -20.38
C PRO A 171 -7.12 13.31 -19.30
N GLU A 172 -7.73 13.72 -18.19
CA GLU A 172 -7.04 14.25 -17.01
C GLU A 172 -6.01 13.27 -16.45
N SER A 173 -6.38 11.98 -16.33
CA SER A 173 -5.47 10.94 -15.90
C SER A 173 -4.28 10.77 -16.84
N GLN A 174 -4.54 10.81 -18.13
CA GLN A 174 -3.47 10.71 -19.14
C GLN A 174 -2.47 11.86 -19.00
N TYR A 175 -2.95 13.08 -18.83
CA TYR A 175 -2.12 14.27 -18.61
C TYR A 175 -1.28 14.13 -17.35
N VAL A 176 -1.91 13.85 -16.21
CA VAL A 176 -1.22 13.74 -14.90
C VAL A 176 -0.19 12.61 -14.90
N ARG A 177 -0.52 11.45 -15.47
CA ARG A 177 0.41 10.32 -15.58
C ARG A 177 1.60 10.61 -16.48
N SER A 178 1.46 11.45 -17.51
CA SER A 178 2.57 11.85 -18.37
C SER A 178 3.63 12.71 -17.64
N CYS A 179 3.25 13.37 -16.56
CA CYS A 179 4.17 14.15 -15.73
C CYS A 179 5.09 13.28 -14.86
N ILE A 180 4.69 12.04 -14.55
CA ILE A 180 5.44 11.16 -13.66
C ILE A 180 6.81 10.77 -14.25
N PRO A 181 6.90 10.20 -15.46
CA PRO A 181 8.18 9.83 -16.04
C PRO A 181 9.15 11.01 -16.17
N VAL A 182 8.64 12.21 -16.45
CA VAL A 182 9.45 13.42 -16.56
C VAL A 182 10.14 13.75 -15.22
N SER A 183 9.48 13.56 -14.09
CA SER A 183 10.08 13.81 -12.79
C SER A 183 11.25 12.84 -12.48
N TYR A 184 11.28 11.68 -13.12
CA TYR A 184 12.33 10.66 -12.93
C TYR A 184 13.40 10.64 -14.03
N THR A 185 13.36 11.52 -15.03
CA THR A 185 14.36 11.55 -16.12
C THR A 185 15.77 11.87 -15.63
N HIS A 186 15.91 12.54 -14.50
CA HIS A 186 17.18 12.91 -13.88
C HIS A 186 17.67 11.95 -12.79
N LEU A 187 16.96 10.85 -12.54
CA LEU A 187 17.44 9.76 -11.69
C LEU A 187 18.52 8.93 -12.39
N THR A 188 19.70 9.54 -12.58
CA THR A 188 20.79 8.94 -13.36
C THR A 188 21.78 8.13 -12.52
N LEU A 189 21.63 8.09 -11.21
CA LEU A 189 22.50 7.31 -10.34
C LEU A 189 21.87 5.94 -10.04
N PRO A 190 22.65 4.84 -10.19
CA PRO A 190 22.24 3.56 -9.63
C PRO A 190 22.17 3.72 -8.11
N THR A 191 20.96 3.82 -7.58
CA THR A 191 20.76 4.17 -6.19
C THR A 191 20.32 2.94 -5.44
N LYS A 192 21.16 2.52 -4.51
CA LYS A 192 20.92 1.43 -3.58
C LYS A 192 20.47 2.03 -2.25
N ARG A 193 19.30 1.62 -1.76
CA ARG A 193 18.83 2.02 -0.44
C ARG A 193 18.81 0.82 0.51
N ILE A 194 19.39 0.99 1.68
CA ILE A 194 19.28 0.05 2.80
C ILE A 194 18.13 0.56 3.68
N VAL A 195 17.14 -0.31 3.91
CA VAL A 195 16.01 -0.05 4.82
C VAL A 195 16.24 -0.86 6.09
N GLN A 196 16.16 -0.20 7.23
CA GLN A 196 16.27 -0.80 8.56
C GLN A 196 14.88 -1.00 9.16
#